data_a1d7f0d9f280315e8db96ff87d759857
#
_entry.id   a1d7f0d9f280315e8db96ff87d759857
#
_cell.length_a   1.000
_cell.length_b   1.000
_cell.length_c   1.000
_cell.angle_alpha   90.00
_cell.angle_beta   90.00
_cell.angle_gamma   90.00
#
_symmetry.space_group_name_H-M   'P 1'
#
loop_
_entity.id
_entity.type
_entity.pdbx_description
1 polymer ?
#
loop_
_entity_poly.entity_id
_entity_poly.type
_entity_poly.pdbx_seq_one_letter_code
_entity_poly.pdbx_strand_id
1 'polypeptide(L)'
;EVSLKKAERKNKIKAFLLVAPLLLFLIITYIFPIGEMFSRSIDDKMITNMLPKTFKEMETWDGKELPPEEVFSAFYADFKVLVEKQEQGKLGQRLNKEKNGFNSITKKLLRQIKRNKIDENQSIKEQIMKVHKRWRDVEYWQAIKRTAPPYTMAKYLKGMDMYYAADGSIAQVNEDRRIHRILW
;
A
#
# COMPACT_ATOMS: atom_id res chain seq x y z
N GLU A 1 9.27 37.68 -44.26
CA GLU A 1 9.15 36.39 -43.51
C GLU A 1 8.50 36.55 -42.13
N VAL A 2 8.82 37.58 -41.35
CA VAL A 2 8.26 37.83 -40.00
C VAL A 2 6.77 38.08 -40.03
N SER A 3 6.22 38.77 -41.04
CA SER A 3 4.79 39.06 -41.16
C SER A 3 3.94 37.84 -41.49
N LEU A 4 4.43 36.96 -42.33
CA LEU A 4 3.77 35.67 -42.69
C LEU A 4 3.66 34.75 -41.47
N LYS A 5 4.73 34.56 -40.70
CA LYS A 5 4.72 33.78 -39.46
C LYS A 5 3.74 34.34 -38.42
N LYS A 6 3.58 35.64 -38.36
CA LYS A 6 2.63 36.29 -37.44
C LYS A 6 1.17 36.09 -37.88
N ALA A 7 0.91 36.11 -39.18
CA ALA A 7 -0.41 35.84 -39.76
C ALA A 7 -0.81 34.35 -39.55
N GLU A 8 0.09 33.41 -39.82
CA GLU A 8 -0.12 31.99 -39.57
C GLU A 8 -0.41 31.71 -38.11
N ARG A 9 0.34 32.31 -37.18
CA ARG A 9 0.12 32.15 -35.74
C ARG A 9 -1.28 32.64 -35.33
N LYS A 10 -1.73 33.80 -35.85
CA LYS A 10 -3.09 34.29 -35.59
C LYS A 10 -4.16 33.36 -36.11
N ASN A 11 -3.99 32.76 -37.28
CA ASN A 11 -4.95 31.85 -37.87
C ASN A 11 -4.99 30.51 -37.07
N LYS A 12 -3.83 30.00 -36.62
CA LYS A 12 -3.75 28.81 -35.74
C LYS A 12 -4.46 29.04 -34.41
N ILE A 13 -4.28 30.23 -33.80
CA ILE A 13 -4.95 30.58 -32.54
C ILE A 13 -6.47 30.70 -32.74
N LYS A 14 -6.95 31.33 -33.84
CA LYS A 14 -8.38 31.41 -34.14
C LYS A 14 -9.00 30.01 -34.33
N ALA A 15 -8.32 29.14 -35.09
CA ALA A 15 -8.76 27.74 -35.28
C ALA A 15 -8.79 26.98 -33.96
N PHE A 16 -7.77 27.16 -33.10
CA PHE A 16 -7.73 26.56 -31.78
C PHE A 16 -8.87 27.04 -30.89
N LEU A 17 -9.14 28.37 -30.86
CA LEU A 17 -10.23 28.96 -30.09
C LEU A 17 -11.61 28.46 -30.52
N LEU A 18 -11.78 28.11 -31.79
CA LEU A 18 -13.03 27.56 -32.31
C LEU A 18 -13.26 26.11 -31.82
N VAL A 19 -12.19 25.33 -31.69
CA VAL A 19 -12.24 23.94 -31.21
C VAL A 19 -12.13 23.87 -29.68
N ALA A 20 -11.59 24.91 -29.03
CA ALA A 20 -11.33 24.95 -27.60
C ALA A 20 -12.55 24.59 -26.71
N PRO A 21 -13.77 25.07 -26.98
CA PRO A 21 -14.93 24.73 -26.14
C PRO A 21 -15.24 23.21 -26.17
N LEU A 22 -15.15 22.60 -27.34
CA LEU A 22 -15.37 21.15 -27.48
C LEU A 22 -14.24 20.37 -26.81
N LEU A 23 -13.01 20.78 -27.00
CA LEU A 23 -11.84 20.16 -26.37
C LEU A 23 -11.89 20.27 -24.84
N LEU A 24 -12.27 21.43 -24.34
CA LEU A 24 -12.44 21.67 -22.89
C LEU A 24 -13.53 20.76 -22.31
N PHE A 25 -14.65 20.63 -23.00
CA PHE A 25 -15.73 19.71 -22.63
C PHE A 25 -15.23 18.27 -22.55
N LEU A 26 -14.47 17.80 -23.54
CA LEU A 26 -13.88 16.47 -23.54
C LEU A 26 -12.90 16.25 -22.37
N ILE A 27 -12.05 17.24 -22.11
CA ILE A 27 -11.09 17.19 -21.00
C ILE A 27 -11.85 17.05 -19.65
N ILE A 28 -12.84 17.89 -19.41
CA ILE A 28 -13.59 17.87 -18.15
C ILE A 28 -14.39 16.57 -18.01
N THR A 29 -15.02 16.11 -19.08
CA THR A 29 -15.96 14.98 -19.00
C THR A 29 -15.25 13.62 -18.99
N TYR A 30 -14.09 13.48 -19.65
CA TYR A 30 -13.41 12.20 -19.81
C TYR A 30 -12.04 12.18 -19.11
N ILE A 31 -11.17 13.16 -19.38
CA ILE A 31 -9.79 13.11 -18.88
C ILE A 31 -9.75 13.35 -17.38
N PHE A 32 -10.52 14.29 -16.86
CA PHE A 32 -10.54 14.59 -15.44
C PHE A 32 -11.00 13.39 -14.58
N PRO A 33 -12.14 12.70 -14.87
CA PRO A 33 -12.52 11.51 -14.11
C PRO A 33 -11.52 10.36 -14.23
N ILE A 34 -10.93 10.16 -15.41
CA ILE A 34 -9.88 9.15 -15.60
C ILE A 34 -8.67 9.48 -14.73
N GLY A 35 -8.23 10.73 -14.72
CA GLY A 35 -7.13 11.22 -13.89
C GLY A 35 -7.40 11.05 -12.39
N GLU A 36 -8.64 11.32 -11.94
CA GLU A 36 -9.05 11.11 -10.55
C GLU A 36 -9.05 9.62 -10.18
N MET A 37 -9.57 8.75 -11.04
CA MET A 37 -9.52 7.30 -10.82
C MET A 37 -8.07 6.80 -10.77
N PHE A 38 -7.20 7.30 -11.64
CA PHE A 38 -5.77 6.97 -11.63
C PHE A 38 -5.11 7.42 -10.33
N SER A 39 -5.34 8.66 -9.90
CA SER A 39 -4.81 9.21 -8.64
C SER A 39 -5.25 8.39 -7.43
N ARG A 40 -6.53 8.02 -7.35
CA ARG A 40 -7.05 7.14 -6.28
C ARG A 40 -6.46 5.74 -6.33
N SER A 41 -6.07 5.25 -7.51
CA SER A 41 -5.46 3.93 -7.66
C SER A 41 -4.05 3.85 -7.09
N ILE A 42 -3.29 4.94 -7.09
CA ILE A 42 -1.93 5.01 -6.52
C ILE A 42 -1.93 5.48 -5.05
N ASP A 43 -3.03 6.08 -4.56
CA ASP A 43 -3.15 6.53 -3.17
C ASP A 43 -3.45 5.32 -2.26
N ASP A 44 -2.51 5.00 -1.38
CA ASP A 44 -2.60 3.89 -0.42
C ASP A 44 -2.39 4.36 1.03
N LYS A 45 -2.75 5.59 1.31
CA LYS A 45 -2.63 6.22 2.65
C LYS A 45 -3.38 5.49 3.74
N MET A 46 -4.30 4.58 3.38
CA MET A 46 -5.12 3.86 4.35
C MET A 46 -4.26 3.13 5.38
N ILE A 47 -3.26 2.35 4.94
CA ILE A 47 -2.41 1.58 5.85
C ILE A 47 -1.45 2.50 6.61
N THR A 48 -0.88 3.50 5.94
CA THR A 48 0.01 4.48 6.58
C THR A 48 -0.69 5.19 7.74
N ASN A 49 -1.97 5.53 7.58
CA ASN A 49 -2.77 6.14 8.63
C ASN A 49 -3.17 5.15 9.74
N MET A 50 -3.23 3.86 9.43
CA MET A 50 -3.57 2.81 10.41
C MET A 50 -2.38 2.42 11.29
N LEU A 51 -1.16 2.50 10.78
CA LEU A 51 0.07 2.02 11.43
C LEU A 51 1.17 3.11 11.51
N PRO A 52 0.86 4.34 11.98
CA PRO A 52 1.80 5.46 11.93
C PRO A 52 3.05 5.23 12.78
N LYS A 53 2.91 4.69 14.01
CA LYS A 53 4.03 4.39 14.88
C LYS A 53 4.89 3.25 14.34
N THR A 54 4.23 2.22 13.83
CA THR A 54 4.89 1.05 13.22
C THR A 54 5.79 1.46 12.07
N PHE A 55 5.31 2.30 11.16
CA PHE A 55 6.11 2.72 10.02
C PHE A 55 7.26 3.62 10.39
N LYS A 56 7.10 4.47 11.39
CA LYS A 56 8.18 5.30 11.92
C LYS A 56 9.35 4.43 12.42
N GLU A 57 9.05 3.40 13.20
CA GLU A 57 10.08 2.48 13.69
C GLU A 57 10.64 1.57 12.61
N MET A 58 9.85 1.27 11.56
CA MET A 58 10.30 0.49 10.41
C MET A 58 11.24 1.24 9.46
N GLU A 59 11.38 2.56 9.55
CA GLU A 59 12.30 3.32 8.71
C GLU A 59 13.75 2.87 8.91
N THR A 60 14.14 2.57 10.14
CA THR A 60 15.48 2.13 10.53
C THR A 60 15.75 0.64 10.28
N TRP A 61 14.70 -0.15 10.04
CA TRP A 61 14.83 -1.59 9.86
C TRP A 61 15.17 -1.95 8.40
N ASP A 62 16.24 -2.72 8.19
CA ASP A 62 16.74 -3.11 6.85
C ASP A 62 15.90 -4.19 6.14
N GLY A 63 15.02 -4.88 6.87
CA GLY A 63 14.14 -5.91 6.30
C GLY A 63 14.77 -7.30 6.11
N LYS A 64 16.02 -7.52 6.51
CA LYS A 64 16.70 -8.82 6.32
C LYS A 64 16.37 -9.82 7.41
N GLU A 65 16.33 -9.35 8.64
CA GLU A 65 16.04 -10.16 9.82
C GLU A 65 14.68 -9.79 10.42
N LEU A 66 14.27 -10.48 11.47
CA LEU A 66 13.07 -10.11 12.21
C LEU A 66 13.23 -8.70 12.80
N PRO A 67 12.16 -7.88 12.76
CA PRO A 67 12.22 -6.55 13.33
C PRO A 67 12.64 -6.55 14.79
N PRO A 68 13.25 -5.45 15.28
CA PRO A 68 13.57 -5.26 16.69
C PRO A 68 12.29 -5.09 17.53
N GLU A 69 12.44 -5.12 18.87
CA GLU A 69 11.33 -5.04 19.83
C GLU A 69 10.48 -3.78 19.65
N GLU A 70 11.11 -2.67 19.28
CA GLU A 70 10.48 -1.36 19.09
C GLU A 70 9.40 -1.41 18.00
N VAL A 71 9.68 -2.10 16.90
CA VAL A 71 8.70 -2.27 15.80
C VAL A 71 7.51 -3.12 16.24
N PHE A 72 7.74 -4.19 17.03
CA PHE A 72 6.65 -5.02 17.55
C PHE A 72 5.79 -4.24 18.55
N SER A 73 6.41 -3.45 19.41
CA SER A 73 5.73 -2.62 20.39
C SER A 73 4.92 -1.50 19.74
N ALA A 74 5.49 -0.85 18.72
CA ALA A 74 4.79 0.14 17.90
C ALA A 74 3.60 -0.48 17.16
N PHE A 75 3.79 -1.66 16.54
CA PHE A 75 2.72 -2.40 15.87
C PHE A 75 1.58 -2.78 16.84
N TYR A 76 1.92 -3.26 18.03
CA TYR A 76 0.94 -3.59 19.04
C TYR A 76 0.14 -2.35 19.47
N ALA A 77 0.82 -1.22 19.70
CA ALA A 77 0.18 0.04 20.08
C ALA A 77 -0.78 0.55 18.99
N ASP A 78 -0.35 0.56 17.74
CA ASP A 78 -1.21 0.94 16.61
C ASP A 78 -2.40 -0.03 16.46
N PHE A 79 -2.14 -1.34 16.59
CA PHE A 79 -3.17 -2.36 16.47
C PHE A 79 -4.22 -2.26 17.59
N LYS A 80 -3.81 -1.89 18.82
CA LYS A 80 -4.71 -1.64 19.95
C LYS A 80 -5.68 -0.49 19.63
N VAL A 81 -5.18 0.60 19.08
CA VAL A 81 -6.02 1.73 18.65
C VAL A 81 -7.00 1.29 17.55
N LEU A 82 -6.57 0.45 16.61
CA LEU A 82 -7.46 -0.08 15.57
C LEU A 82 -8.55 -1.00 16.14
N VAL A 83 -8.25 -1.74 17.19
CA VAL A 83 -9.24 -2.57 17.91
C VAL A 83 -10.29 -1.70 18.58
N GLU A 84 -9.89 -0.60 19.22
CA GLU A 84 -10.81 0.37 19.82
C GLU A 84 -11.71 1.02 18.77
N LYS A 85 -11.17 1.37 17.60
CA LYS A 85 -11.92 1.93 16.45
C LYS A 85 -12.67 0.89 15.63
N GLN A 86 -12.56 -0.38 15.94
CA GLN A 86 -13.14 -1.51 15.17
C GLN A 86 -12.67 -1.59 13.71
N GLU A 87 -11.48 -1.09 13.41
CA GLU A 87 -10.90 -1.05 12.06
C GLU A 87 -9.88 -2.16 11.76
N GLN A 88 -9.53 -3.00 12.73
CA GLN A 88 -8.57 -4.10 12.60
C GLN A 88 -8.90 -5.08 11.46
N GLY A 89 -10.19 -5.21 11.10
CA GLY A 89 -10.64 -6.03 9.97
C GLY A 89 -10.17 -5.47 8.62
N LYS A 90 -10.23 -4.15 8.46
CA LYS A 90 -9.77 -3.45 7.24
C LYS A 90 -8.26 -3.64 7.05
N LEU A 91 -7.48 -3.51 8.14
CA LEU A 91 -6.03 -3.77 8.13
C LEU A 91 -5.73 -5.20 7.67
N GLY A 92 -6.36 -6.19 8.30
CA GLY A 92 -6.17 -7.60 7.95
C GLY A 92 -6.49 -7.90 6.48
N GLN A 93 -7.60 -7.37 5.98
CA GLN A 93 -8.00 -7.54 4.57
C GLN A 93 -7.01 -6.88 3.60
N ARG A 94 -6.54 -5.66 3.92
CA ARG A 94 -5.60 -4.95 3.05
C ARG A 94 -4.24 -5.65 3.01
N LEU A 95 -3.69 -6.01 4.15
CA LEU A 95 -2.41 -6.74 4.24
C LEU A 95 -2.51 -8.14 3.61
N ASN A 96 -3.67 -8.78 3.67
CA ASN A 96 -3.89 -10.09 3.05
C ASN A 96 -3.80 -10.05 1.50
N LYS A 97 -3.95 -8.87 0.89
CA LYS A 97 -3.71 -8.66 -0.55
C LYS A 97 -2.21 -8.68 -0.90
N GLU A 98 -1.36 -8.31 0.04
CA GLU A 98 0.10 -8.37 -0.12
C GLU A 98 0.64 -9.78 0.12
N LYS A 99 0.21 -10.41 1.22
CA LYS A 99 0.59 -11.79 1.56
C LYS A 99 -0.59 -12.51 2.21
N ASN A 100 -0.92 -13.69 1.69
CA ASN A 100 -2.01 -14.50 2.23
C ASN A 100 -1.75 -14.90 3.70
N GLY A 101 -2.80 -14.84 4.52
CA GLY A 101 -2.76 -15.28 5.91
C GLY A 101 -2.84 -14.17 6.93
N PHE A 102 -2.73 -12.90 6.54
CA PHE A 102 -2.88 -11.77 7.46
C PHE A 102 -4.25 -11.76 8.16
N ASN A 103 -5.34 -12.08 7.47
CA ASN A 103 -6.65 -12.17 8.09
C ASN A 103 -6.70 -13.16 9.27
N SER A 104 -5.98 -14.26 9.18
CA SER A 104 -5.91 -15.26 10.24
C SER A 104 -5.10 -14.76 11.45
N ILE A 105 -3.90 -14.20 11.19
CA ILE A 105 -3.01 -13.77 12.27
C ILE A 105 -3.53 -12.53 12.99
N THR A 106 -4.12 -11.57 12.27
CA THR A 106 -4.75 -10.38 12.87
C THR A 106 -5.97 -10.75 13.72
N LYS A 107 -6.82 -11.70 13.26
CA LYS A 107 -7.93 -12.22 14.06
C LYS A 107 -7.46 -12.93 15.32
N LYS A 108 -6.34 -13.67 15.28
CA LYS A 108 -5.77 -14.32 16.47
C LYS A 108 -5.23 -13.28 17.45
N LEU A 109 -4.50 -12.27 16.94
CA LEU A 109 -3.99 -11.18 17.77
C LEU A 109 -5.13 -10.41 18.45
N LEU A 110 -6.19 -10.07 17.69
CA LEU A 110 -7.40 -9.46 18.23
C LEU A 110 -7.98 -10.23 19.42
N ARG A 111 -8.05 -11.56 19.31
CA ARG A 111 -8.58 -12.40 20.40
C ARG A 111 -7.70 -12.36 21.65
N GLN A 112 -6.39 -12.26 21.49
CA GLN A 112 -5.48 -12.15 22.65
C GLN A 112 -5.62 -10.79 23.34
N ILE A 113 -5.72 -9.71 22.56
CA ILE A 113 -5.94 -8.36 23.09
C ILE A 113 -7.28 -8.28 23.83
N LYS A 114 -8.38 -8.75 23.22
CA LYS A 114 -9.71 -8.76 23.85
C LYS A 114 -9.79 -9.60 25.14
N ARG A 115 -8.90 -10.56 25.28
CA ARG A 115 -8.81 -11.41 26.49
C ARG A 115 -7.80 -10.91 27.52
N ASN A 116 -7.20 -9.73 27.29
CA ASN A 116 -6.13 -9.15 28.12
C ASN A 116 -4.99 -10.14 28.40
N LYS A 117 -4.61 -10.95 27.39
CA LYS A 117 -3.56 -11.96 27.51
C LYS A 117 -2.17 -11.47 27.14
N ILE A 118 -2.03 -10.23 26.71
CA ILE A 118 -0.76 -9.59 26.38
C ILE A 118 -0.40 -8.66 27.51
N ASP A 119 0.73 -8.93 28.16
CA ASP A 119 1.28 -8.14 29.25
C ASP A 119 2.26 -7.09 28.71
N GLU A 120 1.92 -5.81 28.87
CA GLU A 120 2.73 -4.70 28.37
C GLU A 120 4.06 -4.53 29.14
N ASN A 121 4.22 -5.19 30.31
CA ASN A 121 5.47 -5.17 31.06
C ASN A 121 6.49 -6.23 30.62
N GLN A 122 6.12 -7.09 29.68
CA GLN A 122 6.99 -8.12 29.12
C GLN A 122 7.25 -7.86 27.64
N SER A 123 8.25 -8.56 27.06
CA SER A 123 8.56 -8.44 25.63
C SER A 123 7.32 -8.68 24.78
N ILE A 124 6.88 -7.65 24.07
CA ILE A 124 5.75 -7.71 23.14
C ILE A 124 6.09 -8.60 21.95
N LYS A 125 7.34 -8.55 21.48
CA LYS A 125 7.85 -9.40 20.39
C LYS A 125 7.64 -10.88 20.70
N GLU A 126 8.07 -11.33 21.87
CA GLU A 126 7.90 -12.74 22.25
C GLU A 126 6.43 -13.14 22.34
N GLN A 127 5.60 -12.28 22.91
CA GLN A 127 4.18 -12.56 23.05
C GLN A 127 3.48 -12.63 21.70
N ILE A 128 3.72 -11.68 20.78
CA ILE A 128 3.15 -11.70 19.41
C ILE A 128 3.62 -12.95 18.64
N MET A 129 4.90 -13.30 18.75
CA MET A 129 5.44 -14.52 18.14
C MET A 129 4.82 -15.80 18.68
N LYS A 130 4.38 -15.82 19.95
CA LYS A 130 3.64 -16.94 20.56
C LYS A 130 2.19 -17.02 20.05
N VAL A 131 1.57 -15.89 19.68
CA VAL A 131 0.19 -15.88 19.15
C VAL A 131 0.08 -16.69 17.86
N HIS A 132 1.06 -16.57 16.96
CA HIS A 132 1.06 -17.34 15.72
C HIS A 132 2.45 -17.41 15.10
N LYS A 133 2.83 -18.61 14.58
CA LYS A 133 4.14 -18.88 13.96
C LYS A 133 4.51 -17.91 12.82
N ARG A 134 3.53 -17.39 12.07
CA ARG A 134 3.77 -16.46 10.96
C ARG A 134 4.35 -15.12 11.41
N TRP A 135 4.19 -14.72 12.66
CA TRP A 135 4.85 -13.53 13.19
C TRP A 135 6.36 -13.69 13.36
N ARG A 136 6.87 -14.93 13.28
CA ARG A 136 8.30 -15.25 13.25
C ARG A 136 8.88 -15.25 11.84
N ASP A 137 8.05 -15.09 10.81
CA ASP A 137 8.45 -15.07 9.42
C ASP A 137 8.68 -13.63 8.98
N VAL A 138 9.92 -13.32 8.60
CA VAL A 138 10.36 -11.99 8.13
C VAL A 138 9.51 -11.49 6.97
N GLU A 139 9.07 -12.37 6.06
CA GLU A 139 8.28 -12.00 4.89
C GLU A 139 6.95 -11.30 5.25
N TYR A 140 6.34 -11.60 6.40
CA TYR A 140 5.12 -10.91 6.84
C TYR A 140 5.42 -9.46 7.24
N TRP A 141 6.55 -9.21 7.91
CA TRP A 141 6.99 -7.87 8.27
C TRP A 141 7.45 -7.07 7.05
N GLN A 142 8.14 -7.72 6.12
CA GLN A 142 8.46 -7.12 4.82
C GLN A 142 7.19 -6.73 4.04
N ALA A 143 6.15 -7.58 4.08
CA ALA A 143 4.87 -7.24 3.47
C ALA A 143 4.21 -6.01 4.11
N ILE A 144 4.31 -5.84 5.43
CA ILE A 144 3.87 -4.62 6.11
C ILE A 144 4.73 -3.42 5.65
N LYS A 145 6.05 -3.55 5.65
CA LYS A 145 6.98 -2.48 5.24
C LYS A 145 6.69 -1.99 3.81
N ARG A 146 6.38 -2.90 2.87
CA ARG A 146 6.03 -2.55 1.49
C ARG A 146 4.76 -1.69 1.37
N THR A 147 3.90 -1.69 2.37
CA THR A 147 2.70 -0.84 2.42
C THR A 147 2.93 0.52 3.07
N ALA A 148 4.15 0.81 3.55
CA ALA A 148 4.49 2.08 4.19
C ALA A 148 4.38 3.31 3.26
N PRO A 149 4.79 3.26 1.96
CA PRO A 149 4.67 4.40 1.08
C PRO A 149 3.20 4.77 0.87
N PRO A 150 2.83 6.06 1.08
CA PRO A 150 1.44 6.52 0.89
C PRO A 150 1.01 6.51 -0.58
N TYR A 151 1.97 6.50 -1.49
CA TYR A 151 1.75 6.35 -2.92
C TYR A 151 2.51 5.14 -3.44
N THR A 152 1.81 4.26 -4.17
CA THR A 152 2.43 3.03 -4.66
C THR A 152 1.96 2.70 -6.07
N MET A 153 2.90 2.28 -6.91
CA MET A 153 2.63 1.70 -8.24
C MET A 153 2.45 0.18 -8.17
N ALA A 154 2.41 -0.42 -6.98
CA ALA A 154 2.34 -1.86 -6.79
C ALA A 154 1.15 -2.52 -7.50
N LYS A 155 0.00 -1.82 -7.60
CA LYS A 155 -1.19 -2.33 -8.31
C LYS A 155 -0.94 -2.46 -9.82
N TYR A 156 -0.21 -1.50 -10.42
CA TYR A 156 0.16 -1.52 -11.84
C TYR A 156 1.23 -2.57 -12.11
N LEU A 157 2.26 -2.64 -11.26
CA LEU A 157 3.28 -3.69 -11.34
C LEU A 157 2.67 -5.08 -11.27
N LYS A 158 1.69 -5.28 -10.39
CA LYS A 158 0.97 -6.55 -10.28
C LYS A 158 0.16 -6.90 -11.54
N GLY A 159 -0.41 -5.90 -12.23
CA GLY A 159 -1.05 -6.08 -13.53
C GLY A 159 -0.06 -6.48 -14.64
N MET A 160 1.23 -6.15 -14.48
CA MET A 160 2.32 -6.51 -15.38
C MET A 160 3.12 -7.75 -14.89
N ASP A 161 2.58 -8.49 -13.91
CA ASP A 161 3.25 -9.62 -13.26
C ASP A 161 4.59 -9.27 -12.61
N MET A 162 4.71 -8.04 -12.11
CA MET A 162 5.85 -7.52 -11.38
C MET A 162 5.47 -7.21 -9.93
N TYR A 163 6.48 -7.12 -9.05
CA TYR A 163 6.29 -6.71 -7.66
C TYR A 163 7.53 -5.99 -7.13
N TYR A 164 7.36 -5.22 -6.06
CA TYR A 164 8.49 -4.68 -5.32
C TYR A 164 9.09 -5.76 -4.43
N ALA A 165 10.38 -6.02 -4.58
CA ALA A 165 11.15 -6.86 -3.67
C ALA A 165 11.38 -6.15 -2.32
N ALA A 166 11.95 -6.85 -1.34
CA ALA A 166 12.18 -6.30 0.00
C ALA A 166 13.19 -5.13 0.02
N ASP A 167 14.10 -5.10 -0.96
CA ASP A 167 15.11 -4.05 -1.17
C ASP A 167 14.58 -2.84 -1.96
N GLY A 168 13.28 -2.85 -2.36
CA GLY A 168 12.67 -1.82 -3.17
C GLY A 168 12.86 -1.97 -4.67
N SER A 169 13.61 -2.97 -5.14
CA SER A 169 13.77 -3.26 -6.55
C SER A 169 12.51 -3.85 -7.17
N ILE A 170 12.34 -3.70 -8.49
CA ILE A 170 11.22 -4.30 -9.22
C ILE A 170 11.66 -5.67 -9.74
N ALA A 171 10.94 -6.72 -9.36
CA ALA A 171 11.17 -8.09 -9.76
C ALA A 171 9.95 -8.67 -10.49
N GLN A 172 10.18 -9.59 -11.41
CA GLN A 172 9.11 -10.35 -12.07
C GLN A 172 8.64 -11.51 -11.20
N VAL A 173 7.33 -11.81 -11.28
CA VAL A 173 6.77 -13.00 -10.63
C VAL A 173 7.20 -14.23 -11.44
N ASN A 174 7.91 -15.17 -10.82
CA ASN A 174 8.30 -16.44 -11.46
C ASN A 174 7.08 -17.17 -12.04
N GLU A 175 7.25 -17.80 -13.20
CA GLU A 175 6.19 -18.52 -13.92
C GLU A 175 5.50 -19.60 -13.07
N ASP A 176 6.23 -20.30 -12.22
CA ASP A 176 5.68 -21.30 -11.31
C ASP A 176 4.64 -20.75 -10.32
N ARG A 177 4.73 -19.46 -9.96
CA ARG A 177 3.70 -18.79 -9.13
C ARG A 177 2.48 -18.35 -9.92
N ARG A 178 2.58 -18.21 -11.24
CA ARG A 178 1.44 -17.89 -12.13
C ARG A 178 0.47 -19.06 -12.20
N ILE A 179 0.98 -20.26 -12.41
CA ILE A 179 0.19 -21.48 -12.59
C ILE A 179 -0.65 -21.78 -11.35
N HIS A 180 -0.09 -21.61 -10.15
CA HIS A 180 -0.82 -21.81 -8.88
C HIS A 180 -1.97 -20.82 -8.65
N ARG A 181 -2.01 -19.66 -9.30
CA ARG A 181 -3.13 -18.71 -9.19
C ARG A 181 -4.28 -18.98 -10.15
N ILE A 182 -4.03 -19.69 -11.23
CA ILE A 182 -5.04 -19.98 -12.27
C ILE A 182 -5.78 -21.27 -11.93
N LEU A 183 -5.18 -22.15 -11.16
CA LEU A 183 -5.73 -23.48 -10.82
C LEU A 183 -6.49 -23.56 -9.47
N TRP A 184 -6.57 -22.44 -8.71
CA TRP A 184 -7.32 -22.29 -7.47
C TRP A 184 -8.06 -20.95 -7.45
#